data_c752d0f9aa24d8a94c1d9327911ec5de
#
_entry.id   c752d0f9aa24d8a94c1d9327911ec5de
#
_cell.length_a   1.000
_cell.length_b   1.000
_cell.length_c   1.000
_cell.angle_alpha   90.00
_cell.angle_beta   90.00
_cell.angle_gamma   90.00
#
_symmetry.space_group_name_H-M   'P 1'
#
loop_
_entity.id
_entity.type
_entity.pdbx_description
1 polymer ?
#
loop_
_entity_poly.entity_id
_entity_poly.type
_entity_poly.pdbx_seq_one_letter_code
_entity_poly.pdbx_strand_id
1 'polypeptide(L)'
;MFLFFRLFSEIIFTFLYFQDQFHSWSGGFDQQVKIFDFNTNTETIVGSHSAPIRCVEYSPDVNAIITGGWDSCIKLWDSRAPNASGSFAQPDKVYTLAVCGETLVVGTAGRRVLVWDLRNMSYVQQRRESSLKYQTRCIKCFPNKQGYVLSSIEGRVSVEYFDPSAEQQKKKYAFKCHRTKDPNTGVEIIYPVNCISFHNTYNTFATGGSDGYVNIWDGFNKKRLCQFHKYPTSISSLAISPDGNYLAIASSFLYETSEVKDIPSDSIFIRRLTDQETKPK
;
A
#
# COMPACT_ATOMS: atom_id res chain seq x y z
N MET A 1 6.66 -3.39 -13.30
CA MET A 1 6.81 -1.95 -13.04
C MET A 1 5.46 -1.44 -12.57
N PHE A 2 5.36 -0.93 -11.35
CA PHE A 2 4.10 -0.40 -10.83
C PHE A 2 3.99 1.07 -11.20
N LEU A 3 2.95 1.47 -11.92
CA LEU A 3 2.69 2.88 -12.21
C LEU A 3 1.41 3.32 -11.47
N PHE A 4 1.50 4.41 -10.74
CA PHE A 4 0.35 5.07 -10.12
C PHE A 4 0.01 6.31 -10.92
N PHE A 5 -1.20 6.39 -11.44
CA PHE A 5 -1.71 7.61 -12.06
C PHE A 5 -2.87 8.18 -11.25
N ARG A 6 -2.80 9.46 -10.96
CA ARG A 6 -3.93 10.28 -10.60
C ARG A 6 -4.23 11.18 -11.80
N LEU A 7 -5.28 10.88 -12.55
CA LEU A 7 -5.76 11.75 -13.61
C LEU A 7 -6.84 12.70 -13.07
N PHE A 8 -6.73 13.96 -13.39
CA PHE A 8 -7.40 15.11 -12.76
C PHE A 8 -8.89 15.30 -13.07
N SER A 9 -9.57 14.49 -13.84
CA SER A 9 -11.00 14.67 -14.10
C SER A 9 -11.91 13.76 -13.28
N GLU A 10 -11.36 12.69 -12.73
CA GLU A 10 -12.08 11.77 -11.85
C GLU A 10 -11.12 11.35 -10.74
N ILE A 11 -11.55 11.35 -9.48
CA ILE A 11 -10.73 10.91 -8.36
C ILE A 11 -10.54 9.40 -8.49
N ILE A 12 -9.54 9.00 -9.27
CA ILE A 12 -9.17 7.62 -9.47
C ILE A 12 -8.22 7.24 -8.33
N PHE A 13 -8.67 6.46 -7.38
CA PHE A 13 -7.79 5.69 -6.50
C PHE A 13 -7.23 4.54 -7.31
N THR A 14 -6.40 4.84 -8.32
CA THR A 14 -5.96 3.84 -9.27
C THR A 14 -4.76 3.11 -8.71
N PHE A 15 -4.89 1.82 -8.56
CA PHE A 15 -3.77 0.91 -8.44
C PHE A 15 -3.68 0.12 -9.73
N LEU A 16 -2.65 0.42 -10.51
CA LEU A 16 -2.33 -0.36 -11.70
C LEU A 16 -1.53 -1.57 -11.27
N TYR A 17 -2.03 -2.74 -11.57
CA TYR A 17 -1.29 -3.97 -11.42
C TYR A 17 -1.15 -4.65 -12.78
N PHE A 18 0.07 -5.07 -13.10
CA PHE A 18 0.37 -5.85 -14.31
C PHE A 18 0.28 -7.32 -13.96
N GLN A 19 -0.71 -8.02 -14.50
CA GLN A 19 -0.82 -9.48 -14.42
C GLN A 19 0.22 -10.14 -15.33
N ASP A 20 0.48 -9.51 -16.47
CA ASP A 20 1.46 -9.86 -17.47
C ASP A 20 2.10 -8.60 -18.07
N GLN A 21 2.84 -8.71 -19.14
CA GLN A 21 3.46 -7.56 -19.81
C GLN A 21 2.46 -6.69 -20.60
N PHE A 22 1.24 -7.15 -20.77
CA PHE A 22 0.28 -6.57 -21.71
C PHE A 22 -0.97 -6.00 -21.05
N HIS A 23 -1.28 -6.36 -19.82
CA HIS A 23 -2.51 -5.93 -19.15
C HIS A 23 -2.24 -5.25 -17.82
N SER A 24 -3.03 -4.22 -17.54
CA SER A 24 -3.09 -3.60 -16.22
C SER A 24 -4.52 -3.54 -15.71
N TRP A 25 -4.68 -3.61 -14.41
CA TRP A 25 -5.97 -3.53 -13.75
C TRP A 25 -6.07 -2.26 -12.92
N SER A 26 -7.24 -1.65 -12.94
CA SER A 26 -7.50 -0.43 -12.18
C SER A 26 -8.86 -0.50 -11.49
N GLY A 27 -8.97 0.30 -10.42
CA GLY A 27 -10.22 0.54 -9.71
C GLY A 27 -10.18 1.93 -9.10
N GLY A 28 -11.32 2.62 -9.10
CA GLY A 28 -11.35 4.01 -8.72
C GLY A 28 -12.63 4.45 -8.03
N PHE A 29 -12.81 5.76 -7.99
CA PHE A 29 -13.99 6.40 -7.39
C PHE A 29 -15.26 6.13 -8.21
N ASP A 30 -15.11 5.84 -9.50
CA ASP A 30 -16.18 5.43 -10.41
C ASP A 30 -16.76 4.04 -10.09
N GLN A 31 -16.22 3.35 -9.08
CA GLN A 31 -16.66 2.02 -8.61
C GLN A 31 -16.41 0.89 -9.63
N GLN A 32 -15.77 1.18 -10.75
CA GLN A 32 -15.54 0.21 -11.82
C GLN A 32 -14.19 -0.47 -11.64
N VAL A 33 -14.18 -1.79 -11.94
CA VAL A 33 -12.95 -2.56 -12.13
C VAL A 33 -12.70 -2.63 -13.62
N LYS A 34 -11.54 -2.15 -14.04
CA LYS A 34 -11.18 -2.02 -15.44
C LYS A 34 -9.90 -2.78 -15.75
N ILE A 35 -9.81 -3.34 -16.93
CA ILE A 35 -8.60 -3.88 -17.52
C ILE A 35 -8.20 -3.02 -18.72
N PHE A 36 -6.93 -2.68 -18.81
CA PHE A 36 -6.34 -1.99 -19.95
C PHE A 36 -5.37 -2.91 -20.66
N ASP A 37 -5.58 -3.16 -21.95
CA ASP A 37 -4.69 -3.92 -22.82
C ASP A 37 -3.77 -2.98 -23.60
N PHE A 38 -2.46 -3.10 -23.35
CA PHE A 38 -1.43 -2.29 -24.00
C PHE A 38 -1.19 -2.62 -25.47
N ASN A 39 -1.54 -3.83 -25.93
CA ASN A 39 -1.40 -4.21 -27.34
C ASN A 39 -2.44 -3.56 -28.21
N THR A 40 -3.69 -3.57 -27.73
CA THR A 40 -4.83 -3.00 -28.47
C THR A 40 -5.12 -1.56 -28.10
N ASN A 41 -4.49 -1.05 -27.02
CA ASN A 41 -4.74 0.27 -26.44
C ASN A 41 -6.21 0.49 -26.08
N THR A 42 -6.85 -0.56 -25.52
CA THR A 42 -8.28 -0.53 -25.16
C THR A 42 -8.49 -0.74 -23.69
N GLU A 43 -9.49 -0.06 -23.13
CA GLU A 43 -9.98 -0.23 -21.77
C GLU A 43 -11.32 -0.99 -21.79
N THR A 44 -11.45 -1.98 -20.92
CA THR A 44 -12.67 -2.79 -20.77
C THR A 44 -13.09 -2.82 -19.30
N ILE A 45 -14.39 -2.59 -19.04
CA ILE A 45 -14.97 -2.73 -17.72
C ILE A 45 -15.23 -4.22 -17.46
N VAL A 46 -14.63 -4.75 -16.39
CA VAL A 46 -14.77 -6.16 -15.99
C VAL A 46 -15.91 -6.33 -14.99
N GLY A 47 -16.15 -5.30 -14.18
CA GLY A 47 -17.22 -5.32 -13.18
C GLY A 47 -17.18 -4.09 -12.27
N SER A 48 -17.88 -4.16 -11.14
CA SER A 48 -18.01 -3.01 -10.26
C SER A 48 -18.16 -3.40 -8.78
N HIS A 49 -17.91 -2.43 -7.92
CA HIS A 49 -18.31 -2.37 -6.52
C HIS A 49 -19.54 -1.45 -6.36
N SER A 50 -20.18 -1.47 -5.18
CA SER A 50 -21.28 -0.54 -4.86
C SER A 50 -20.82 0.78 -4.22
N ALA A 51 -19.50 0.94 -4.00
CA ALA A 51 -18.84 2.15 -3.54
C ALA A 51 -17.41 2.21 -4.11
N PRO A 52 -16.68 3.33 -3.96
CA PRO A 52 -15.34 3.49 -4.51
C PRO A 52 -14.38 2.34 -4.18
N ILE A 53 -13.62 1.93 -5.19
CA ILE A 53 -12.57 0.92 -5.06
C ILE A 53 -11.29 1.60 -4.59
N ARG A 54 -10.78 1.16 -3.44
CA ARG A 54 -9.58 1.75 -2.84
C ARG A 54 -8.30 1.00 -3.16
N CYS A 55 -8.39 -0.30 -3.41
CA CYS A 55 -7.23 -1.18 -3.57
C CYS A 55 -7.45 -2.19 -4.69
N VAL A 56 -6.36 -2.45 -5.43
CA VAL A 56 -6.27 -3.55 -6.40
C VAL A 56 -4.93 -4.25 -6.16
N GLU A 57 -4.95 -5.56 -5.99
CA GLU A 57 -3.76 -6.41 -5.85
C GLU A 57 -3.91 -7.65 -6.72
N TYR A 58 -2.79 -8.28 -7.07
CA TYR A 58 -2.77 -9.54 -7.81
C TYR A 58 -2.09 -10.63 -7.00
N SER A 59 -2.67 -11.81 -7.00
CA SER A 59 -2.04 -13.01 -6.47
C SER A 59 -1.63 -13.93 -7.62
N PRO A 60 -0.33 -14.13 -7.87
CA PRO A 60 0.13 -15.10 -8.86
C PRO A 60 -0.17 -16.54 -8.43
N ASP A 61 -0.18 -16.82 -7.12
CA ASP A 61 -0.34 -18.18 -6.59
C ASP A 61 -1.75 -18.73 -6.83
N VAL A 62 -2.77 -17.87 -6.82
CA VAL A 62 -4.17 -18.25 -7.13
C VAL A 62 -4.64 -17.66 -8.47
N ASN A 63 -3.77 -16.96 -9.18
CA ASN A 63 -4.04 -16.30 -10.46
C ASN A 63 -5.34 -15.46 -10.45
N ALA A 64 -5.48 -14.61 -9.44
CA ALA A 64 -6.65 -13.76 -9.28
C ALA A 64 -6.28 -12.32 -9.00
N ILE A 65 -7.06 -11.40 -9.57
CA ILE A 65 -7.06 -9.98 -9.18
C ILE A 65 -7.98 -9.84 -7.98
N ILE A 66 -7.56 -9.03 -7.03
CA ILE A 66 -8.26 -8.81 -5.76
C ILE A 66 -8.52 -7.31 -5.64
N THR A 67 -9.77 -6.94 -5.49
CA THR A 67 -10.18 -5.55 -5.27
C THR A 67 -10.80 -5.38 -3.89
N GLY A 68 -10.55 -4.24 -3.27
CA GLY A 68 -11.15 -3.85 -2.00
C GLY A 68 -11.81 -2.49 -2.08
N GLY A 69 -13.07 -2.41 -1.69
CA GLY A 69 -13.91 -1.22 -1.81
C GLY A 69 -14.37 -0.62 -0.49
N TRP A 70 -14.87 0.60 -0.58
CA TRP A 70 -15.55 1.27 0.54
C TRP A 70 -16.96 0.73 0.79
N ASP A 71 -17.43 -0.17 -0.06
CA ASP A 71 -18.63 -0.98 0.15
C ASP A 71 -18.44 -2.12 1.17
N SER A 72 -17.29 -2.13 1.85
CA SER A 72 -16.92 -3.17 2.82
C SER A 72 -16.85 -4.56 2.18
N CYS A 73 -16.45 -4.63 0.92
CA CYS A 73 -16.30 -5.89 0.20
C CYS A 73 -14.88 -6.06 -0.38
N ILE A 74 -14.44 -7.31 -0.40
CA ILE A 74 -13.35 -7.78 -1.26
C ILE A 74 -13.98 -8.59 -2.37
N LYS A 75 -13.54 -8.37 -3.60
CA LYS A 75 -13.94 -9.18 -4.75
C LYS A 75 -12.72 -9.78 -5.42
N LEU A 76 -12.86 -11.03 -5.87
CA LEU A 76 -11.86 -11.74 -6.65
C LEU A 76 -12.32 -11.80 -8.10
N TRP A 77 -11.37 -11.60 -9.01
CA TRP A 77 -11.63 -11.55 -10.45
C TRP A 77 -10.67 -12.49 -11.17
N ASP A 78 -11.20 -13.29 -12.07
CA ASP A 78 -10.43 -14.05 -13.07
C ASP A 78 -10.51 -13.29 -14.39
N SER A 79 -9.38 -12.98 -15.02
CA SER A 79 -9.34 -12.27 -16.32
C SER A 79 -10.09 -12.99 -17.44
N ARG A 80 -10.37 -14.30 -17.27
CA ARG A 80 -11.07 -15.14 -18.23
C ARG A 80 -12.57 -15.20 -18.00
N ALA A 81 -13.07 -14.71 -16.86
CA ALA A 81 -14.46 -14.78 -16.45
C ALA A 81 -15.14 -13.40 -16.53
N PRO A 82 -16.38 -13.30 -17.00
CA PRO A 82 -17.07 -12.00 -17.14
C PRO A 82 -17.55 -11.40 -15.82
N ASN A 83 -17.45 -12.14 -14.72
CA ASN A 83 -17.93 -11.71 -13.39
C ASN A 83 -16.91 -12.01 -12.31
N ALA A 84 -17.07 -11.37 -11.15
CA ALA A 84 -16.28 -11.70 -9.96
C ALA A 84 -16.46 -13.19 -9.63
N SER A 85 -15.35 -13.89 -9.39
CA SER A 85 -15.34 -15.28 -8.95
C SER A 85 -15.76 -15.44 -7.49
N GLY A 86 -15.73 -14.37 -6.71
CA GLY A 86 -16.17 -14.33 -5.32
C GLY A 86 -16.30 -12.90 -4.78
N SER A 87 -17.19 -12.74 -3.80
CA SER A 87 -17.39 -11.49 -3.06
C SER A 87 -17.46 -11.79 -1.56
N PHE A 88 -16.63 -11.12 -0.76
CA PHE A 88 -16.40 -11.44 0.66
C PHE A 88 -16.57 -10.18 1.51
N ALA A 89 -17.60 -10.19 2.36
CA ALA A 89 -17.90 -9.07 3.25
C ALA A 89 -16.79 -8.84 4.29
N GLN A 90 -16.47 -7.58 4.51
CA GLN A 90 -15.56 -7.12 5.54
C GLN A 90 -16.34 -6.35 6.62
N PRO A 91 -15.77 -6.21 7.82
CA PRO A 91 -16.48 -5.51 8.92
C PRO A 91 -16.71 -4.02 8.65
N ASP A 92 -15.92 -3.39 7.77
CA ASP A 92 -16.02 -1.98 7.43
C ASP A 92 -15.26 -1.70 6.11
N LYS A 93 -15.28 -0.44 5.64
CA LYS A 93 -14.59 0.05 4.45
C LYS A 93 -13.17 -0.46 4.36
N VAL A 94 -12.80 -1.03 3.21
CA VAL A 94 -11.43 -1.49 2.95
C VAL A 94 -10.55 -0.28 2.64
N TYR A 95 -9.46 -0.13 3.38
CA TYR A 95 -8.48 0.93 3.18
C TYR A 95 -7.22 0.47 2.47
N THR A 96 -6.82 -0.77 2.67
CA THR A 96 -5.58 -1.30 2.11
C THR A 96 -5.61 -2.83 2.03
N LEU A 97 -4.98 -3.37 1.00
CA LEU A 97 -4.76 -4.80 0.77
C LEU A 97 -3.27 -5.08 0.64
N ALA A 98 -2.86 -6.27 1.02
CA ALA A 98 -1.53 -6.80 0.70
C ALA A 98 -1.61 -8.30 0.50
N VAL A 99 -0.99 -8.79 -0.56
CA VAL A 99 -0.89 -10.21 -0.88
C VAL A 99 0.50 -10.73 -0.54
N CYS A 100 0.55 -11.94 0.00
CA CYS A 100 1.77 -12.62 0.40
C CYS A 100 1.63 -14.12 0.14
N GLY A 101 2.00 -14.57 -1.05
CA GLY A 101 1.68 -15.93 -1.47
C GLY A 101 0.18 -16.14 -1.53
N GLU A 102 -0.30 -17.13 -0.82
CA GLU A 102 -1.72 -17.45 -0.70
C GLU A 102 -2.44 -16.67 0.42
N THR A 103 -1.73 -15.82 1.15
CA THR A 103 -2.28 -15.02 2.25
C THR A 103 -2.66 -13.63 1.76
N LEU A 104 -3.88 -13.20 2.07
CA LEU A 104 -4.36 -11.84 1.87
C LEU A 104 -4.52 -11.14 3.22
N VAL A 105 -3.88 -9.98 3.36
CA VAL A 105 -4.04 -9.11 4.53
C VAL A 105 -4.90 -7.92 4.15
N VAL A 106 -5.95 -7.68 4.91
CA VAL A 106 -6.95 -6.63 4.68
C VAL A 106 -6.95 -5.66 5.84
N GLY A 107 -6.64 -4.41 5.59
CA GLY A 107 -6.83 -3.33 6.55
C GLY A 107 -8.14 -2.58 6.30
N THR A 108 -9.00 -2.52 7.30
CA THR A 108 -10.30 -1.82 7.20
C THR A 108 -10.39 -0.62 8.13
N ALA A 109 -11.44 0.16 7.99
CA ALA A 109 -11.81 1.17 8.97
C ALA A 109 -11.98 0.52 10.36
N GLY A 110 -11.96 1.34 11.42
CA GLY A 110 -12.01 0.84 12.79
C GLY A 110 -10.76 0.07 13.22
N ARG A 111 -9.63 0.22 12.52
CA ARG A 111 -8.33 -0.40 12.83
C ARG A 111 -8.35 -1.93 12.78
N ARG A 112 -9.27 -2.54 12.02
CA ARG A 112 -9.32 -3.99 11.87
C ARG A 112 -8.32 -4.46 10.84
N VAL A 113 -7.63 -5.55 11.13
CA VAL A 113 -6.74 -6.26 10.21
C VAL A 113 -7.20 -7.70 10.14
N LEU A 114 -7.57 -8.15 8.94
CA LEU A 114 -8.04 -9.51 8.69
C LEU A 114 -7.04 -10.24 7.82
N VAL A 115 -6.75 -11.47 8.19
CA VAL A 115 -5.88 -12.36 7.42
C VAL A 115 -6.72 -13.48 6.85
N TRP A 116 -6.68 -13.63 5.53
CA TRP A 116 -7.43 -14.60 4.76
C TRP A 116 -6.48 -15.58 4.04
N ASP A 117 -6.94 -16.78 3.79
CA ASP A 117 -6.31 -17.71 2.85
C ASP A 117 -7.05 -17.62 1.51
N LEU A 118 -6.36 -17.21 0.46
CA LEU A 118 -6.92 -17.05 -0.88
C LEU A 118 -7.41 -18.37 -1.51
N ARG A 119 -6.91 -19.52 -1.03
CA ARG A 119 -7.38 -20.85 -1.43
C ARG A 119 -8.70 -21.22 -0.78
N ASN A 120 -8.99 -20.62 0.39
CA ASN A 120 -10.20 -20.91 1.15
C ASN A 120 -10.73 -19.63 1.82
N MET A 121 -11.51 -18.87 1.08
CA MET A 121 -12.11 -17.61 1.52
C MET A 121 -13.46 -17.82 2.27
N SER A 122 -13.77 -19.02 2.73
CA SER A 122 -15.02 -19.30 3.47
C SER A 122 -15.03 -18.70 4.88
N TYR A 123 -13.85 -18.45 5.45
CA TYR A 123 -13.70 -17.81 6.78
C TYR A 123 -12.41 -17.02 6.90
N VAL A 124 -12.40 -16.05 7.81
CA VAL A 124 -11.22 -15.26 8.16
C VAL A 124 -10.31 -16.08 9.06
N GLN A 125 -9.09 -16.34 8.63
CA GLN A 125 -8.12 -17.11 9.43
C GLN A 125 -7.71 -16.39 10.72
N GLN A 126 -7.47 -15.06 10.62
CA GLN A 126 -7.08 -14.27 11.80
C GLN A 126 -7.79 -12.91 11.78
N ARG A 127 -8.38 -12.56 12.92
CA ARG A 127 -8.96 -11.25 13.17
C ARG A 127 -8.06 -10.52 14.16
N ARG A 128 -7.50 -9.41 13.75
CA ARG A 128 -6.56 -8.62 14.55
C ARG A 128 -7.03 -7.17 14.65
N GLU A 129 -6.56 -6.47 15.65
CA GLU A 129 -6.64 -5.05 15.75
C GLU A 129 -5.25 -4.45 15.52
N SER A 130 -5.17 -3.36 14.75
CA SER A 130 -3.90 -2.65 14.52
C SER A 130 -3.31 -2.21 15.86
N SER A 131 -2.02 -2.43 16.04
CA SER A 131 -1.27 -1.91 17.19
C SER A 131 -1.13 -0.38 17.18
N LEU A 132 -1.39 0.27 16.02
CA LEU A 132 -1.43 1.72 15.90
C LEU A 132 -2.82 2.25 16.23
N LYS A 133 -2.87 3.37 16.96
CA LYS A 133 -4.12 3.92 17.54
C LYS A 133 -5.00 4.65 16.54
N TYR A 134 -4.46 5.05 15.39
CA TYR A 134 -5.14 5.89 14.41
C TYR A 134 -5.33 5.15 13.08
N GLN A 135 -5.98 5.81 12.13
CA GLN A 135 -6.37 5.25 10.84
C GLN A 135 -5.17 4.64 10.10
N THR A 136 -5.34 3.40 9.66
CA THR A 136 -4.39 2.70 8.79
C THR A 136 -4.39 3.31 7.40
N ARG A 137 -3.19 3.55 6.84
CA ARG A 137 -3.02 4.08 5.48
C ARG A 137 -2.57 3.02 4.49
N CYS A 138 -1.59 2.21 4.86
CA CYS A 138 -1.00 1.22 3.98
C CYS A 138 -0.60 -0.03 4.76
N ILE A 139 -0.79 -1.20 4.15
CA ILE A 139 -0.23 -2.48 4.61
C ILE A 139 0.58 -3.06 3.45
N LYS A 140 1.76 -3.59 3.75
CA LYS A 140 2.55 -4.40 2.81
C LYS A 140 3.17 -5.58 3.54
N CYS A 141 3.12 -6.75 2.90
CA CYS A 141 3.69 -7.97 3.46
C CYS A 141 5.20 -8.03 3.25
N PHE A 142 5.89 -8.73 4.14
CA PHE A 142 7.32 -9.02 3.96
C PHE A 142 7.52 -9.95 2.75
N PRO A 143 8.56 -9.72 1.94
CA PRO A 143 8.93 -10.66 0.87
C PRO A 143 9.18 -12.08 1.36
N ASN A 144 9.69 -12.27 2.58
CA ASN A 144 9.92 -13.57 3.21
C ASN A 144 8.65 -14.25 3.76
N LYS A 145 7.47 -13.68 3.55
CA LYS A 145 6.16 -14.21 3.93
C LYS A 145 5.92 -14.41 5.44
N GLN A 146 6.74 -13.82 6.33
CA GLN A 146 6.62 -14.01 7.78
C GLN A 146 5.66 -13.05 8.47
N GLY A 147 5.29 -11.96 7.81
CA GLY A 147 4.47 -10.92 8.42
C GLY A 147 4.19 -9.75 7.49
N TYR A 148 3.87 -8.63 8.09
CA TYR A 148 3.54 -7.41 7.35
C TYR A 148 3.96 -6.15 8.13
N VAL A 149 4.09 -5.06 7.40
CA VAL A 149 4.24 -3.72 7.94
C VAL A 149 2.97 -2.93 7.67
N LEU A 150 2.52 -2.17 8.64
CA LEU A 150 1.39 -1.26 8.48
C LEU A 150 1.77 0.16 8.91
N SER A 151 1.17 1.14 8.26
CA SER A 151 1.34 2.56 8.55
C SER A 151 0.03 3.24 8.89
N SER A 152 0.13 4.38 9.59
CA SER A 152 -1.03 5.18 10.00
C SER A 152 -0.84 6.67 9.75
N ILE A 153 -1.94 7.42 9.95
CA ILE A 153 -1.92 8.89 9.88
C ILE A 153 -1.14 9.54 11.02
N GLU A 154 -0.77 8.81 12.06
CA GLU A 154 -0.08 9.35 13.26
C GLU A 154 1.44 9.40 13.14
N GLY A 155 2.02 9.30 11.92
CA GLY A 155 3.47 9.27 11.76
C GLY A 155 4.09 8.09 12.51
N ARG A 156 3.51 6.90 12.31
CA ARG A 156 3.99 5.64 12.90
C ARG A 156 3.87 4.49 11.91
N VAL A 157 4.76 3.55 12.09
CA VAL A 157 4.80 2.27 11.38
C VAL A 157 4.86 1.15 12.41
N SER A 158 4.17 0.05 12.16
CA SER A 158 4.19 -1.17 12.98
C SER A 158 4.66 -2.35 12.16
N VAL A 159 5.47 -3.20 12.77
CA VAL A 159 5.99 -4.45 12.24
C VAL A 159 5.29 -5.60 12.96
N GLU A 160 4.59 -6.43 12.21
CA GLU A 160 3.71 -7.49 12.72
C GLU A 160 4.05 -8.84 12.09
N TYR A 161 3.84 -9.93 12.80
CA TYR A 161 4.14 -11.30 12.35
C TYR A 161 2.87 -12.14 12.27
N PHE A 162 2.79 -13.03 11.27
CA PHE A 162 1.62 -13.93 11.10
C PHE A 162 1.56 -15.01 12.17
N ASP A 163 2.71 -15.61 12.51
CA ASP A 163 2.79 -16.68 13.51
C ASP A 163 2.27 -16.18 14.87
N PRO A 164 1.21 -16.80 15.43
CA PRO A 164 0.62 -16.40 16.69
C PRO A 164 1.44 -16.82 17.91
N SER A 165 2.53 -17.56 17.74
CA SER A 165 3.38 -18.01 18.85
C SER A 165 3.90 -16.83 19.68
N ALA A 166 3.95 -17.01 20.98
CA ALA A 166 4.40 -15.96 21.90
C ALA A 166 5.82 -15.48 21.59
N GLU A 167 6.66 -16.35 21.06
CA GLU A 167 8.03 -16.03 20.64
C GLU A 167 8.05 -15.05 19.47
N GLN A 168 7.26 -15.29 18.43
CA GLN A 168 7.19 -14.40 17.28
C GLN A 168 6.46 -13.09 17.61
N GLN A 169 5.39 -13.19 18.41
CA GLN A 169 4.65 -11.98 18.82
C GLN A 169 5.46 -11.02 19.69
N LYS A 170 6.47 -11.50 20.43
CA LYS A 170 7.42 -10.63 21.16
C LYS A 170 8.32 -9.80 20.24
N LYS A 171 8.51 -10.20 18.99
CA LYS A 171 9.33 -9.48 18.00
C LYS A 171 8.60 -8.29 17.37
N LYS A 172 7.28 -8.22 17.49
CA LYS A 172 6.50 -7.09 16.97
C LYS A 172 6.85 -5.78 17.68
N TYR A 173 6.84 -4.70 16.94
CA TYR A 173 7.11 -3.36 17.48
C TYR A 173 6.51 -2.28 16.60
N ALA A 174 6.41 -1.07 17.14
CA ALA A 174 6.04 0.12 16.40
C ALA A 174 7.04 1.24 16.66
N PHE A 175 7.24 2.08 15.65
CA PHE A 175 8.17 3.21 15.77
C PHE A 175 7.59 4.48 15.16
N LYS A 176 8.11 5.63 15.62
CA LYS A 176 7.77 6.96 15.12
C LYS A 176 8.61 7.29 13.88
N CYS A 177 7.99 7.88 12.86
CA CYS A 177 8.64 8.39 11.65
C CYS A 177 7.82 9.55 11.08
N HIS A 178 8.31 10.21 10.03
CA HIS A 178 7.62 11.30 9.36
C HIS A 178 7.10 12.37 10.36
N ARG A 179 8.02 12.87 11.18
CA ARG A 179 7.76 13.89 12.20
C ARG A 179 8.84 14.94 12.14
N THR A 180 8.44 16.18 12.33
CA THR A 180 9.33 17.32 12.49
C THR A 180 9.03 18.01 13.81
N LYS A 181 10.01 18.71 14.35
CA LYS A 181 9.82 19.52 15.55
C LYS A 181 9.89 20.98 15.13
N ASP A 182 8.87 21.75 15.46
CA ASP A 182 8.89 23.20 15.25
C ASP A 182 10.00 23.82 16.10
N PRO A 183 10.96 24.52 15.50
CA PRO A 183 12.11 25.05 16.21
C PRO A 183 11.75 26.15 17.22
N ASN A 184 10.64 26.86 17.02
CA ASN A 184 10.23 27.98 17.87
C ASN A 184 9.37 27.53 19.04
N THR A 185 8.41 26.64 18.78
CA THR A 185 7.44 26.22 19.80
C THR A 185 7.80 24.90 20.46
N GLY A 186 8.71 24.12 19.87
CA GLY A 186 9.06 22.79 20.33
C GLY A 186 7.97 21.72 20.07
N VAL A 187 6.86 22.10 19.44
CA VAL A 187 5.73 21.22 19.12
C VAL A 187 6.13 20.21 18.06
N GLU A 188 5.77 18.94 18.27
CA GLU A 188 5.98 17.88 17.30
C GLU A 188 4.87 17.91 16.23
N ILE A 189 5.25 18.20 14.98
CA ILE A 189 4.35 18.14 13.82
C ILE A 189 4.41 16.72 13.28
N ILE A 190 3.23 16.10 13.13
CA ILE A 190 3.09 14.69 12.77
C ILE A 190 2.46 14.61 11.38
N TYR A 191 3.05 13.80 10.50
CA TYR A 191 2.56 13.62 9.15
C TYR A 191 2.10 12.18 8.92
N PRO A 192 1.04 11.95 8.13
CA PRO A 192 0.62 10.64 7.67
C PRO A 192 1.73 9.90 6.93
N VAL A 193 1.83 8.59 7.17
CA VAL A 193 2.68 7.69 6.38
C VAL A 193 1.80 7.01 5.33
N ASN A 194 1.86 7.49 4.09
CA ASN A 194 0.88 7.17 3.06
C ASN A 194 1.14 5.85 2.35
N CYS A 195 2.41 5.47 2.19
CA CYS A 195 2.80 4.33 1.39
C CYS A 195 4.03 3.61 1.94
N ILE A 196 4.11 2.32 1.62
CA ILE A 196 5.21 1.42 1.96
C ILE A 196 5.54 0.61 0.72
N SER A 197 6.83 0.38 0.45
CA SER A 197 7.30 -0.53 -0.59
C SER A 197 8.50 -1.32 -0.10
N PHE A 198 8.50 -2.66 -0.31
CA PHE A 198 9.58 -3.53 0.09
C PHE A 198 10.61 -3.72 -1.01
N HIS A 199 11.87 -3.85 -0.58
CA HIS A 199 12.96 -4.38 -1.41
C HIS A 199 12.92 -5.91 -1.34
N ASN A 200 12.66 -6.57 -2.46
CA ASN A 200 12.38 -8.00 -2.50
C ASN A 200 13.53 -8.87 -1.98
N THR A 201 14.78 -8.49 -2.26
CA THR A 201 15.96 -9.28 -1.86
C THR A 201 16.36 -9.05 -0.40
N TYR A 202 16.28 -7.80 0.07
CA TYR A 202 16.84 -7.42 1.38
C TYR A 202 15.81 -7.40 2.51
N ASN A 203 14.51 -7.52 2.22
CA ASN A 203 13.43 -7.33 3.18
C ASN A 203 13.47 -5.96 3.91
N THR A 204 14.20 -5.01 3.39
CA THR A 204 14.15 -3.60 3.81
C THR A 204 12.99 -2.91 3.12
N PHE A 205 12.51 -1.81 3.64
CA PHE A 205 11.36 -1.14 3.07
C PHE A 205 11.48 0.38 3.08
N ALA A 206 10.87 0.98 2.08
CA ALA A 206 10.69 2.41 1.97
C ALA A 206 9.35 2.84 2.58
N THR A 207 9.33 4.01 3.21
CA THR A 207 8.10 4.72 3.60
C THR A 207 8.07 6.11 3.00
N GLY A 208 6.88 6.53 2.54
CA GLY A 208 6.64 7.87 2.04
C GLY A 208 5.55 8.57 2.88
N GLY A 209 5.80 9.81 3.26
CA GLY A 209 4.90 10.58 4.11
C GLY A 209 4.44 11.90 3.51
N SER A 210 3.43 12.50 4.16
CA SER A 210 2.92 13.82 3.79
C SER A 210 3.92 14.96 4.10
N ASP A 211 5.01 14.67 4.79
CA ASP A 211 6.15 15.57 4.99
C ASP A 211 7.03 15.75 3.75
N GLY A 212 6.78 14.98 2.68
CA GLY A 212 7.54 14.99 1.43
C GLY A 212 8.86 14.21 1.51
N TYR A 213 9.09 13.44 2.56
CA TYR A 213 10.29 12.61 2.69
C TYR A 213 10.03 11.14 2.36
N VAL A 214 11.09 10.49 1.88
CA VAL A 214 11.17 9.03 1.75
C VAL A 214 12.27 8.54 2.68
N ASN A 215 11.97 7.53 3.49
CA ASN A 215 12.91 6.88 4.39
C ASN A 215 13.03 5.40 4.04
N ILE A 216 14.24 4.84 4.12
CA ILE A 216 14.51 3.40 3.99
C ILE A 216 14.80 2.82 5.36
N TRP A 217 14.19 1.68 5.66
CA TRP A 217 14.22 1.03 6.97
C TRP A 217 14.68 -0.42 6.88
N ASP A 218 15.49 -0.81 7.84
CA ASP A 218 15.72 -2.20 8.18
C ASP A 218 14.78 -2.59 9.33
N GLY A 219 13.71 -3.30 8.98
CA GLY A 219 12.67 -3.68 9.95
C GLY A 219 13.13 -4.72 10.96
N PHE A 220 14.10 -5.56 10.62
CA PHE A 220 14.61 -6.58 11.52
C PHE A 220 15.61 -6.01 12.54
N ASN A 221 16.52 -5.15 12.10
CA ASN A 221 17.50 -4.49 12.97
C ASN A 221 16.96 -3.19 13.59
N LYS A 222 15.71 -2.80 13.30
CA LYS A 222 15.02 -1.62 13.84
C LYS A 222 15.79 -0.32 13.59
N LYS A 223 16.33 -0.16 12.38
CA LYS A 223 17.17 0.99 12.00
C LYS A 223 16.65 1.70 10.77
N ARG A 224 16.77 3.02 10.73
CA ARG A 224 16.68 3.78 9.49
C ARG A 224 18.05 3.68 8.78
N LEU A 225 18.03 3.21 7.54
CA LEU A 225 19.22 3.09 6.70
C LEU A 225 19.60 4.44 6.08
N CYS A 226 18.61 5.10 5.47
CA CYS A 226 18.79 6.44 4.91
C CYS A 226 17.47 7.21 4.86
N GLN A 227 17.57 8.50 4.57
CA GLN A 227 16.48 9.41 4.25
C GLN A 227 16.87 10.16 2.98
N PHE A 228 15.96 10.22 2.02
CA PHE A 228 16.18 10.99 0.78
C PHE A 228 15.89 12.48 1.01
N HIS A 229 16.31 13.32 0.06
CA HIS A 229 15.98 14.74 0.08
C HIS A 229 14.45 14.94 0.03
N LYS A 230 14.01 16.11 0.45
CA LYS A 230 12.59 16.46 0.45
C LYS A 230 12.09 16.62 -1.00
N TYR A 231 10.98 16.00 -1.31
CA TYR A 231 10.25 16.15 -2.57
C TYR A 231 9.30 17.36 -2.50
N PRO A 232 8.81 17.85 -3.66
CA PRO A 232 8.00 19.08 -3.70
C PRO A 232 6.76 19.08 -2.83
N THR A 233 6.09 17.93 -2.69
CA THR A 233 4.90 17.80 -1.86
C THR A 233 4.80 16.40 -1.23
N SER A 234 3.66 16.03 -0.68
CA SER A 234 3.41 14.73 -0.06
C SER A 234 3.80 13.57 -0.96
N ILE A 235 4.39 12.52 -0.39
CA ILE A 235 4.61 11.26 -1.10
C ILE A 235 3.32 10.45 -1.03
N SER A 236 2.67 10.32 -2.17
CA SER A 236 1.38 9.61 -2.29
C SER A 236 1.58 8.11 -2.53
N SER A 237 2.65 7.72 -3.22
CA SER A 237 2.95 6.32 -3.51
C SER A 237 4.43 6.05 -3.74
N LEU A 238 4.83 4.80 -3.49
CA LEU A 238 6.17 4.27 -3.70
C LEU A 238 6.09 2.88 -4.34
N ALA A 239 7.02 2.60 -5.25
CA ALA A 239 7.20 1.26 -5.81
C ALA A 239 8.68 0.98 -6.06
N ILE A 240 9.22 -0.03 -5.39
CA ILE A 240 10.56 -0.56 -5.69
C ILE A 240 10.42 -1.58 -6.83
N SER A 241 11.31 -1.50 -7.82
CA SER A 241 11.33 -2.44 -8.94
C SER A 241 11.60 -3.88 -8.46
N PRO A 242 11.11 -4.90 -9.17
CA PRO A 242 11.29 -6.30 -8.76
C PRO A 242 12.76 -6.71 -8.55
N ASP A 243 13.67 -6.13 -9.33
CA ASP A 243 15.13 -6.33 -9.22
C ASP A 243 15.80 -5.52 -8.09
N GLY A 244 15.04 -4.63 -7.42
CA GLY A 244 15.52 -3.78 -6.33
C GLY A 244 16.35 -2.57 -6.76
N ASN A 245 16.59 -2.36 -8.06
CA ASN A 245 17.52 -1.34 -8.55
C ASN A 245 16.93 0.07 -8.63
N TYR A 246 15.61 0.19 -8.70
CA TYR A 246 14.93 1.47 -8.90
C TYR A 246 13.77 1.66 -7.92
N LEU A 247 13.56 2.90 -7.53
CA LEU A 247 12.39 3.33 -6.76
C LEU A 247 11.63 4.40 -7.55
N ALA A 248 10.37 4.11 -7.85
CA ALA A 248 9.42 5.11 -8.33
C ALA A 248 8.78 5.81 -7.14
N ILE A 249 8.74 7.14 -7.18
CA ILE A 249 8.25 8.01 -6.11
C ILE A 249 7.22 8.94 -6.71
N ALA A 250 5.96 8.80 -6.30
CA ALA A 250 4.90 9.71 -6.69
C ALA A 250 4.77 10.82 -5.64
N SER A 251 5.02 12.05 -6.06
CA SER A 251 4.83 13.26 -5.26
C SER A 251 3.58 13.98 -5.74
N SER A 252 2.55 14.02 -4.88
CA SER A 252 1.23 14.57 -5.19
C SER A 252 0.60 15.14 -3.93
N PHE A 253 -0.02 16.33 -4.03
CA PHE A 253 -0.71 16.93 -2.91
C PHE A 253 -1.98 16.16 -2.56
N LEU A 254 -2.16 15.79 -1.30
CA LEU A 254 -3.23 14.90 -0.85
C LEU A 254 -4.46 15.63 -0.28
N TYR A 255 -4.51 16.96 -0.37
CA TYR A 255 -5.60 17.79 0.13
C TYR A 255 -5.96 17.53 1.62
N GLU A 256 -4.96 17.24 2.44
CA GLU A 256 -5.12 17.00 3.88
C GLU A 256 -5.25 18.31 4.68
N THR A 257 -4.88 19.43 4.07
CA THR A 257 -5.03 20.79 4.64
C THR A 257 -5.73 21.69 3.63
N SER A 258 -6.61 22.57 4.11
CA SER A 258 -7.47 23.42 3.29
C SER A 258 -6.80 24.71 2.77
N GLU A 259 -5.58 25.04 3.20
CA GLU A 259 -5.00 26.39 3.02
C GLU A 259 -3.68 26.39 2.22
N VAL A 260 -3.59 25.65 1.12
CA VAL A 260 -2.42 25.75 0.24
C VAL A 260 -2.76 26.55 -0.99
N LYS A 261 -2.17 27.77 -1.10
CA LYS A 261 -2.42 28.69 -2.24
C LYS A 261 -1.70 28.24 -3.50
N ASP A 262 -0.50 27.63 -3.39
CA ASP A 262 0.31 27.19 -4.52
C ASP A 262 0.56 25.69 -4.38
N ILE A 263 -0.32 24.88 -4.98
CA ILE A 263 -0.18 23.40 -4.96
C ILE A 263 0.86 23.02 -6.03
N PRO A 264 1.97 22.36 -5.64
CA PRO A 264 2.94 21.85 -6.60
C PRO A 264 2.29 20.88 -7.57
N SER A 265 2.77 20.85 -8.82
CA SER A 265 2.31 19.88 -9.81
C SER A 265 2.64 18.45 -9.38
N ASP A 266 1.73 17.51 -9.71
CA ASP A 266 1.97 16.10 -9.52
C ASP A 266 3.19 15.64 -10.34
N SER A 267 4.05 14.84 -9.75
CA SER A 267 5.29 14.40 -10.36
C SER A 267 5.64 12.97 -9.98
N ILE A 268 6.25 12.25 -10.91
CA ILE A 268 6.82 10.93 -10.67
C ILE A 268 8.32 11.01 -10.86
N PHE A 269 9.05 10.62 -9.83
CA PHE A 269 10.50 10.55 -9.85
C PHE A 269 10.94 9.09 -9.90
N ILE A 270 11.90 8.78 -10.76
CA ILE A 270 12.56 7.48 -10.80
C ILE A 270 13.97 7.64 -10.26
N ARG A 271 14.26 6.96 -9.17
CA ARG A 271 15.54 6.99 -8.50
C ARG A 271 16.22 5.62 -8.57
N ARG A 272 17.49 5.60 -8.95
CA ARG A 272 18.32 4.40 -8.80
C ARG A 272 18.67 4.21 -7.32
N LEU A 273 18.49 3.01 -6.82
CA LEU A 273 18.86 2.59 -5.48
C LEU A 273 20.26 1.98 -5.48
N THR A 274 20.96 2.12 -4.35
CA THR A 274 22.28 1.53 -4.12
C THR A 274 22.23 0.57 -2.94
N ASP A 275 23.16 -0.39 -2.90
CA ASP A 275 23.30 -1.32 -1.77
C ASP A 275 23.54 -0.58 -0.44
N GLN A 276 24.25 0.54 -0.47
CA GLN A 276 24.50 1.37 0.73
C GLN A 276 23.21 1.93 1.34
N GLU A 277 22.18 2.18 0.50
CA GLU A 277 20.89 2.74 0.90
C GLU A 277 19.90 1.65 1.34
N THR A 278 20.01 0.42 0.81
CA THR A 278 18.96 -0.60 0.93
C THR A 278 19.39 -1.88 1.64
N LYS A 279 20.69 -2.21 1.67
CA LYS A 279 21.19 -3.42 2.31
C LYS A 279 21.18 -3.30 3.83
N PRO A 280 20.73 -4.31 4.58
CA PRO A 280 20.81 -4.35 6.05
C PRO A 280 22.24 -4.13 6.55
N LYS A 281 22.37 -3.39 7.67
CA LYS A 281 23.66 -3.08 8.32
C LYS A 281 23.78 -3.81 9.64
#